data_7ba081af7ea17697cdc8f2483b19da8f
#
_entry.id   7ba081af7ea17697cdc8f2483b19da8f
#
_cell.length_a   1.000
_cell.length_b   1.000
_cell.length_c   1.000
_cell.angle_alpha   90.00
_cell.angle_beta   90.00
_cell.angle_gamma   90.00
#
_symmetry.space_group_name_H-M   'P 1'
#
loop_
_entity.id
_entity.type
_entity.pdbx_description
1 polymer ?
#
loop_
_entity_poly.entity_id
_entity_poly.type
_entity_poly.pdbx_seq_one_letter_code
_entity_poly.pdbx_strand_id
1 'polypeptide(L)'
;SQTIYQESTSHLEEVLHKSNNMLKEMVRKNLTYLHLYNGFLASTSDEAEIQAYIEAAQQDTGFVGFYFLSYDGNYMTVTGETGYLGLQANLDEKLSKGEDIVMNAVLPGKPQMLVFASPKTQGSYRGFAYDAIAIAYYNDAVLKLLDNSAFQGNASNYVIYPDGRVVIDNSVNRKETVYNFIAMLRDYSDLSEGQILALSDAFAQGSSGNLRIKLGDTSYYLVYEGTAVQSWTMLGLVPVRVVNASLDKLWLRTAQIVAGITVGMAVLVILLIVRRSHTTLRRKNTEISYRDELFKKLSLNVDDVFL
;
A
#
# COMPACT_ATOMS: atom_id res chain seq x y z
N SER A 1 -19.68 2.63 18.20
CA SER A 1 -19.31 1.50 17.33
C SER A 1 -19.38 1.83 15.83
N GLN A 2 -20.35 2.62 15.37
CA GLN A 2 -20.44 3.04 13.95
C GLN A 2 -19.28 3.95 13.50
N THR A 3 -18.87 4.89 14.35
CA THR A 3 -17.75 5.81 14.07
C THR A 3 -16.43 5.07 13.90
N ILE A 4 -16.16 4.07 14.77
CA ILE A 4 -14.97 3.23 14.68
C ILE A 4 -14.95 2.41 13.39
N TYR A 5 -16.10 1.89 12.98
CA TYR A 5 -16.23 1.18 11.71
C TYR A 5 -15.89 2.08 10.52
N GLN A 6 -16.45 3.30 10.47
CA GLN A 6 -16.21 4.25 9.38
C GLN A 6 -14.76 4.72 9.31
N GLU A 7 -14.13 5.06 10.43
CA GLU A 7 -12.71 5.45 10.46
C GLU A 7 -11.80 4.31 10.01
N SER A 8 -12.11 3.08 10.44
CA SER A 8 -11.31 1.90 10.10
C SER A 8 -11.40 1.53 8.62
N THR A 9 -12.61 1.56 8.06
CA THR A 9 -12.81 1.27 6.63
C THR A 9 -12.24 2.37 5.75
N SER A 10 -12.35 3.64 6.13
CA SER A 10 -11.76 4.77 5.40
C SER A 10 -10.23 4.67 5.31
N HIS A 11 -9.56 4.30 6.40
CA HIS A 11 -8.12 4.10 6.38
C HIS A 11 -7.70 2.90 5.52
N LEU A 12 -8.49 1.81 5.54
CA LEU A 12 -8.28 0.65 4.67
C LEU A 12 -8.45 1.02 3.18
N GLU A 13 -9.48 1.79 2.86
CA GLU A 13 -9.73 2.29 1.51
C GLU A 13 -8.56 3.16 1.02
N GLU A 14 -8.04 4.05 1.87
CA GLU A 14 -6.89 4.90 1.54
C GLU A 14 -5.63 4.06 1.24
N VAL A 15 -5.34 3.06 2.08
CA VAL A 15 -4.20 2.15 1.86
C VAL A 15 -4.37 1.35 0.59
N LEU A 16 -5.56 0.81 0.33
CA LEU A 16 -5.85 0.05 -0.87
C LEU A 16 -5.73 0.94 -2.12
N HIS A 17 -6.27 2.15 -2.07
CA HIS A 17 -6.16 3.14 -3.15
C HIS A 17 -4.70 3.49 -3.47
N LYS A 18 -3.86 3.68 -2.44
CA LYS A 18 -2.43 3.91 -2.62
C LYS A 18 -1.77 2.72 -3.31
N SER A 19 -2.04 1.50 -2.87
CA SER A 19 -1.51 0.27 -3.47
C SER A 19 -1.97 0.11 -4.92
N ASN A 20 -3.23 0.43 -5.21
CA ASN A 20 -3.80 0.42 -6.57
C ASN A 20 -3.07 1.43 -7.49
N ASN A 21 -2.81 2.63 -7.01
CA ASN A 21 -2.05 3.63 -7.76
C ASN A 21 -0.60 3.17 -8.03
N MET A 22 0.05 2.52 -7.06
CA MET A 22 1.40 1.96 -7.25
C MET A 22 1.40 0.83 -8.29
N LEU A 23 0.41 -0.06 -8.27
CA LEU A 23 0.24 -1.11 -9.29
C LEU A 23 0.05 -0.49 -10.68
N LYS A 24 -0.82 0.50 -10.81
CA LYS A 24 -1.08 1.21 -12.06
C LYS A 24 0.17 1.87 -12.62
N GLU A 25 0.95 2.56 -11.79
CA GLU A 25 2.20 3.19 -12.20
C GLU A 25 3.26 2.17 -12.62
N MET A 26 3.37 1.03 -11.90
CA MET A 26 4.26 -0.06 -12.28
C MET A 26 3.89 -0.64 -13.65
N VAL A 27 2.61 -0.87 -13.88
CA VAL A 27 2.13 -1.39 -15.17
C VAL A 27 2.43 -0.40 -16.29
N ARG A 28 2.08 0.87 -16.12
CA ARG A 28 2.36 1.92 -17.09
C ARG A 28 3.85 2.02 -17.43
N LYS A 29 4.72 1.99 -16.41
CA LYS A 29 6.17 2.04 -16.58
C LYS A 29 6.69 0.87 -17.41
N ASN A 30 6.24 -0.35 -17.10
CA ASN A 30 6.71 -1.55 -17.81
C ASN A 30 6.20 -1.62 -19.26
N LEU A 31 4.98 -1.21 -19.52
CA LEU A 31 4.48 -1.09 -20.90
C LEU A 31 5.24 0.00 -21.69
N THR A 32 5.59 1.11 -21.05
CA THR A 32 6.45 2.12 -21.68
C THR A 32 7.81 1.56 -22.05
N TYR A 33 8.43 0.76 -21.19
CA TYR A 33 9.69 0.08 -21.52
C TYR A 33 9.55 -0.88 -22.71
N LEU A 34 8.48 -1.67 -22.76
CA LEU A 34 8.20 -2.54 -23.91
C LEU A 34 8.06 -1.75 -25.22
N HIS A 35 7.40 -0.60 -25.19
CA HIS A 35 7.32 0.26 -26.38
C HIS A 35 8.70 0.80 -26.81
N LEU A 36 9.58 1.15 -25.84
CA LEU A 36 10.96 1.55 -26.15
C LEU A 36 11.75 0.38 -26.75
N TYR A 37 11.62 -0.83 -26.19
CA TYR A 37 12.27 -2.02 -26.72
C TYR A 37 11.77 -2.36 -28.12
N ASN A 38 10.47 -2.26 -28.38
CA ASN A 38 9.89 -2.41 -29.71
C ASN A 38 10.48 -1.41 -30.71
N GLY A 39 10.67 -0.15 -30.29
CA GLY A 39 11.33 0.87 -31.12
C GLY A 39 12.78 0.51 -31.46
N PHE A 40 13.55 0.05 -30.47
CA PHE A 40 14.93 -0.43 -30.67
C PHE A 40 14.98 -1.62 -31.64
N LEU A 41 14.16 -2.65 -31.40
CA LEU A 41 14.09 -3.85 -32.25
C LEU A 41 13.61 -3.56 -33.68
N ALA A 42 12.98 -2.41 -33.91
CA ALA A 42 12.64 -1.98 -35.27
C ALA A 42 13.82 -1.31 -35.98
N SER A 43 14.84 -0.83 -35.24
CA SER A 43 16.00 -0.11 -35.79
C SER A 43 17.19 -1.00 -36.09
N THR A 44 17.27 -2.20 -35.55
CA THR A 44 18.39 -3.14 -35.76
C THR A 44 17.91 -4.57 -35.95
N SER A 45 18.66 -5.34 -36.74
CA SER A 45 18.52 -6.80 -36.89
C SER A 45 19.77 -7.54 -36.43
N ASP A 46 20.77 -6.86 -35.86
CA ASP A 46 21.98 -7.47 -35.32
C ASP A 46 21.67 -8.17 -34.01
N GLU A 47 21.74 -9.49 -34.02
CA GLU A 47 21.41 -10.34 -32.86
C GLU A 47 22.31 -10.09 -31.66
N ALA A 48 23.59 -9.76 -31.88
CA ALA A 48 24.55 -9.49 -30.79
C ALA A 48 24.21 -8.12 -30.13
N GLU A 49 23.85 -7.12 -30.96
CA GLU A 49 23.43 -5.81 -30.48
C GLU A 49 22.12 -5.92 -29.69
N ILE A 50 21.14 -6.69 -30.18
CA ILE A 50 19.87 -6.95 -29.50
C ILE A 50 20.11 -7.62 -28.15
N GLN A 51 20.94 -8.68 -28.12
CA GLN A 51 21.25 -9.37 -26.87
C GLN A 51 21.89 -8.44 -25.86
N ALA A 52 22.93 -7.68 -26.25
CA ALA A 52 23.64 -6.76 -25.36
C ALA A 52 22.71 -5.67 -24.80
N TYR A 53 21.83 -5.12 -25.65
CA TYR A 53 20.85 -4.11 -25.24
C TYR A 53 19.86 -4.65 -24.21
N ILE A 54 19.29 -5.84 -24.45
CA ILE A 54 18.30 -6.45 -23.54
C ILE A 54 18.97 -6.87 -22.22
N GLU A 55 20.21 -7.39 -22.24
CA GLU A 55 20.95 -7.71 -21.01
C GLU A 55 21.25 -6.47 -20.16
N ALA A 56 21.62 -5.34 -20.79
CA ALA A 56 21.80 -4.07 -20.10
C ALA A 56 20.46 -3.56 -19.51
N ALA A 57 19.39 -3.62 -20.30
CA ALA A 57 18.05 -3.23 -19.84
C ALA A 57 17.55 -4.10 -18.66
N GLN A 58 17.90 -5.40 -18.66
CA GLN A 58 17.57 -6.30 -17.55
C GLN A 58 18.28 -5.90 -16.25
N GLN A 59 19.55 -5.50 -16.32
CA GLN A 59 20.30 -5.02 -15.16
C GLN A 59 19.68 -3.74 -14.57
N ASP A 60 19.24 -2.80 -15.42
CA ASP A 60 18.69 -1.52 -15.00
C ASP A 60 17.27 -1.63 -14.45
N THR A 61 16.44 -2.49 -15.03
CA THR A 61 15.00 -2.56 -14.71
C THR A 61 14.64 -3.73 -13.80
N GLY A 62 15.49 -4.77 -13.73
CA GLY A 62 15.33 -5.92 -12.84
C GLY A 62 14.28 -6.93 -13.29
N PHE A 63 13.82 -6.91 -14.55
CA PHE A 63 12.99 -8.01 -15.06
C PHE A 63 13.78 -9.33 -15.11
N VAL A 64 13.08 -10.45 -14.90
CA VAL A 64 13.73 -11.77 -14.81
C VAL A 64 13.69 -12.56 -16.12
N GLY A 65 12.94 -12.11 -17.11
CA GLY A 65 12.85 -12.70 -18.43
C GLY A 65 12.45 -11.72 -19.49
N PHE A 66 13.04 -11.83 -20.67
CA PHE A 66 12.63 -11.18 -21.90
C PHE A 66 12.27 -12.25 -22.91
N TYR A 67 11.12 -12.12 -23.56
CA TYR A 67 10.59 -13.12 -24.46
C TYR A 67 10.17 -12.49 -25.78
N PHE A 68 10.64 -13.07 -26.88
CA PHE A 68 10.07 -12.91 -28.20
C PHE A 68 8.88 -13.87 -28.28
N LEU A 69 7.68 -13.37 -28.45
CA LEU A 69 6.44 -14.11 -28.26
C LEU A 69 5.66 -14.18 -29.58
N SER A 70 5.20 -15.38 -29.96
CA SER A 70 4.22 -15.54 -31.04
C SER A 70 2.79 -15.56 -30.46
N TYR A 71 1.79 -15.26 -31.28
CA TYR A 71 0.39 -15.21 -30.82
C TYR A 71 -0.15 -16.55 -30.32
N ASP A 72 0.44 -17.66 -30.73
CA ASP A 72 0.11 -18.99 -30.22
C ASP A 72 0.68 -19.32 -28.84
N GLY A 73 1.45 -18.39 -28.25
CA GLY A 73 2.04 -18.52 -26.92
C GLY A 73 3.43 -19.16 -26.90
N ASN A 74 3.99 -19.56 -28.05
CA ASN A 74 5.38 -19.97 -28.10
C ASN A 74 6.31 -18.78 -27.91
N TYR A 75 7.44 -18.98 -27.26
CA TYR A 75 8.42 -17.92 -27.05
C TYR A 75 9.86 -18.40 -27.31
N MET A 76 10.72 -17.41 -27.56
CA MET A 76 12.18 -17.55 -27.51
C MET A 76 12.75 -16.46 -26.59
N THR A 77 13.76 -16.81 -25.79
CA THR A 77 14.55 -15.86 -25.00
C THR A 77 15.68 -15.27 -25.82
N VAL A 78 16.33 -14.21 -25.32
CA VAL A 78 17.54 -13.64 -25.95
C VAL A 78 18.71 -14.63 -26.04
N THR A 79 18.76 -15.62 -25.15
CA THR A 79 19.77 -16.69 -25.18
C THR A 79 19.42 -17.81 -26.15
N GLY A 80 18.22 -17.80 -26.75
CA GLY A 80 17.76 -18.81 -27.70
C GLY A 80 16.99 -19.98 -27.08
N GLU A 81 16.69 -19.95 -25.79
CA GLU A 81 15.80 -20.91 -25.15
C GLU A 81 14.36 -20.72 -25.65
N THR A 82 13.69 -21.81 -25.98
CA THR A 82 12.32 -21.80 -26.45
C THR A 82 11.39 -22.46 -25.44
N GLY A 83 10.13 -22.08 -25.46
CA GLY A 83 9.12 -22.67 -24.60
C GLY A 83 7.71 -22.15 -24.92
N TYR A 84 6.77 -22.45 -24.04
CA TYR A 84 5.37 -22.06 -24.15
C TYR A 84 4.92 -21.29 -22.91
N LEU A 85 4.39 -20.08 -23.11
CA LEU A 85 4.00 -19.18 -22.01
C LEU A 85 2.59 -19.47 -21.47
N GLY A 86 1.78 -20.29 -22.18
CA GLY A 86 0.44 -20.61 -21.75
C GLY A 86 -0.46 -19.39 -21.72
N LEU A 87 -0.72 -18.75 -22.85
CA LEU A 87 -1.61 -17.60 -22.93
C LEU A 87 -3.01 -17.99 -22.40
N GLN A 88 -3.52 -17.21 -21.48
CA GLN A 88 -4.90 -17.36 -21.02
C GLN A 88 -5.86 -17.00 -22.17
N ALA A 89 -7.03 -17.66 -22.21
CA ALA A 89 -8.05 -17.39 -23.22
C ALA A 89 -8.28 -15.88 -23.42
N ASN A 90 -8.26 -15.43 -24.66
CA ASN A 90 -8.43 -14.06 -25.16
C ASN A 90 -7.21 -13.12 -25.06
N LEU A 91 -6.05 -13.55 -24.57
CA LEU A 91 -4.86 -12.70 -24.56
C LEU A 91 -4.18 -12.68 -25.94
N ASP A 92 -4.18 -13.79 -26.64
CA ASP A 92 -3.83 -13.91 -28.06
C ASP A 92 -4.68 -12.96 -28.94
N GLU A 93 -6.00 -12.94 -28.71
CA GLU A 93 -6.91 -12.05 -29.40
C GLU A 93 -6.60 -10.56 -29.13
N LYS A 94 -6.28 -10.19 -27.88
CA LYS A 94 -5.91 -8.81 -27.54
C LYS A 94 -4.59 -8.40 -28.20
N LEU A 95 -3.56 -9.22 -28.09
CA LEU A 95 -2.27 -8.95 -28.75
C LEU A 95 -2.43 -8.82 -30.26
N SER A 96 -3.23 -9.69 -30.90
CA SER A 96 -3.47 -9.62 -32.34
C SER A 96 -4.25 -8.36 -32.78
N LYS A 97 -5.02 -7.77 -31.84
CA LYS A 97 -5.69 -6.47 -32.04
C LYS A 97 -4.80 -5.27 -31.77
N GLY A 98 -3.54 -5.46 -31.38
CA GLY A 98 -2.60 -4.39 -31.08
C GLY A 98 -2.69 -3.86 -29.65
N GLU A 99 -3.31 -4.61 -28.73
CA GLU A 99 -3.46 -4.21 -27.33
C GLU A 99 -2.30 -4.76 -26.48
N ASP A 100 -1.75 -3.91 -25.60
CA ASP A 100 -0.84 -4.36 -24.56
C ASP A 100 -1.58 -5.24 -23.54
N ILE A 101 -0.90 -6.25 -23.01
CA ILE A 101 -1.47 -7.13 -22.00
C ILE A 101 -0.58 -7.25 -20.78
N VAL A 102 -1.22 -7.52 -19.64
CA VAL A 102 -0.57 -7.93 -18.40
C VAL A 102 -1.23 -9.21 -17.93
N MET A 103 -0.45 -10.22 -17.63
CA MET A 103 -0.98 -11.52 -17.22
C MET A 103 -0.12 -12.17 -16.16
N ASN A 104 -0.70 -13.10 -15.44
CA ASN A 104 0.03 -14.01 -14.58
C ASN A 104 0.45 -15.25 -15.35
N ALA A 105 1.69 -15.70 -15.19
CA ALA A 105 2.21 -16.88 -15.84
C ALA A 105 2.98 -17.77 -14.87
N VAL A 106 2.90 -19.07 -15.10
CA VAL A 106 3.68 -20.09 -14.39
C VAL A 106 4.44 -20.89 -15.43
N LEU A 107 5.76 -20.77 -15.44
CA LEU A 107 6.61 -21.61 -16.26
C LEU A 107 7.05 -22.84 -15.46
N PRO A 108 7.25 -24.00 -16.11
CA PRO A 108 7.72 -25.21 -15.44
C PRO A 108 9.00 -24.95 -14.64
N GLY A 109 9.00 -25.29 -13.35
CA GLY A 109 10.14 -25.13 -12.47
C GLY A 109 10.50 -23.69 -12.08
N LYS A 110 9.69 -22.69 -12.46
CA LYS A 110 9.90 -21.28 -12.07
C LYS A 110 8.77 -20.81 -11.15
N PRO A 111 9.05 -19.84 -10.26
CA PRO A 111 8.01 -19.17 -9.48
C PRO A 111 7.01 -18.49 -10.40
N GLN A 112 5.83 -18.23 -9.87
CA GLN A 112 4.81 -17.44 -10.53
C GLN A 112 5.32 -16.05 -10.90
N MET A 113 5.00 -15.58 -12.10
CA MET A 113 5.48 -14.33 -12.67
C MET A 113 4.32 -13.47 -13.14
N LEU A 114 4.51 -12.16 -13.05
CA LEU A 114 3.70 -11.19 -13.75
C LEU A 114 4.39 -10.84 -15.06
N VAL A 115 3.71 -11.04 -16.18
CA VAL A 115 4.21 -10.85 -17.54
C VAL A 115 3.50 -9.66 -18.16
N PHE A 116 4.28 -8.75 -18.71
CA PHE A 116 3.84 -7.63 -19.52
C PHE A 116 4.19 -7.95 -20.96
N ALA A 117 3.26 -7.85 -21.88
CA ALA A 117 3.51 -8.08 -23.29
C ALA A 117 2.93 -6.95 -24.14
N SER A 118 3.66 -6.59 -25.19
CA SER A 118 3.28 -5.56 -26.15
C SER A 118 3.39 -6.15 -27.54
N PRO A 119 2.36 -5.98 -28.39
CA PRO A 119 2.39 -6.45 -29.76
C PRO A 119 3.43 -5.69 -30.57
N LYS A 120 3.98 -6.36 -31.55
CA LYS A 120 4.91 -5.79 -32.51
C LYS A 120 4.49 -6.17 -33.93
N THR A 121 4.74 -5.29 -34.87
CA THR A 121 4.75 -5.67 -36.27
C THR A 121 5.80 -6.78 -36.47
N GLN A 122 5.41 -7.88 -37.12
CA GLN A 122 6.18 -9.11 -37.29
C GLN A 122 7.70 -8.91 -37.33
N GLY A 123 8.41 -9.64 -36.45
CA GLY A 123 9.86 -9.65 -36.37
C GLY A 123 10.42 -11.07 -36.42
N SER A 124 11.74 -11.17 -36.58
CA SER A 124 12.45 -12.44 -36.46
C SER A 124 13.71 -12.25 -35.63
N TYR A 125 13.97 -13.19 -34.72
CA TYR A 125 15.18 -13.23 -33.92
C TYR A 125 15.70 -14.68 -33.88
N ARG A 126 16.94 -14.91 -34.31
CA ARG A 126 17.55 -16.25 -34.43
C ARG A 126 16.66 -17.26 -35.20
N GLY A 127 15.98 -16.77 -36.25
CA GLY A 127 15.09 -17.62 -37.04
C GLY A 127 13.71 -17.87 -36.41
N PHE A 128 13.46 -17.38 -35.21
CA PHE A 128 12.13 -17.42 -34.55
C PHE A 128 11.32 -16.20 -34.97
N ALA A 129 10.19 -16.44 -35.67
CA ALA A 129 9.24 -15.38 -35.98
C ALA A 129 8.42 -15.04 -34.74
N TYR A 130 8.27 -13.75 -34.43
CA TYR A 130 7.50 -13.27 -33.28
C TYR A 130 6.60 -12.12 -33.63
N ASP A 131 5.50 -12.01 -32.90
CA ASP A 131 4.42 -11.04 -33.10
C ASP A 131 4.27 -10.06 -31.93
N ALA A 132 4.95 -10.36 -30.81
CA ALA A 132 4.97 -9.53 -29.61
C ALA A 132 6.29 -9.73 -28.86
N ILE A 133 6.59 -8.80 -27.97
CA ILE A 133 7.64 -8.96 -26.98
C ILE A 133 7.04 -8.92 -25.58
N ALA A 134 7.69 -9.61 -24.64
CA ALA A 134 7.25 -9.62 -23.25
C ALA A 134 8.41 -9.53 -22.27
N ILE A 135 8.15 -8.91 -21.12
CA ILE A 135 9.04 -8.94 -19.95
C ILE A 135 8.32 -9.53 -18.77
N ALA A 136 9.04 -10.17 -17.88
CA ALA A 136 8.47 -10.80 -16.70
C ALA A 136 9.18 -10.42 -15.41
N TYR A 137 8.42 -10.36 -14.33
CA TYR A 137 8.90 -10.19 -12.96
C TYR A 137 8.36 -11.31 -12.09
N TYR A 138 9.15 -11.81 -11.15
CA TYR A 138 8.61 -12.71 -10.13
C TYR A 138 7.57 -11.99 -9.27
N ASN A 139 6.49 -12.68 -8.91
CA ASN A 139 5.43 -12.08 -8.09
C ASN A 139 5.97 -11.50 -6.78
N ASP A 140 7.00 -12.10 -6.17
CA ASP A 140 7.64 -11.57 -4.96
C ASP A 140 8.22 -10.15 -5.12
N ALA A 141 8.67 -9.78 -6.31
CA ALA A 141 9.13 -8.43 -6.60
C ALA A 141 7.95 -7.45 -6.67
N VAL A 142 6.82 -7.89 -7.23
CA VAL A 142 5.56 -7.13 -7.30
C VAL A 142 4.94 -6.99 -5.90
N LEU A 143 4.98 -8.05 -5.10
CA LEU A 143 4.46 -8.07 -3.73
C LEU A 143 5.12 -7.04 -2.82
N LYS A 144 6.40 -6.74 -3.03
CA LYS A 144 7.12 -5.70 -2.28
C LYS A 144 6.57 -4.29 -2.55
N LEU A 145 5.92 -4.07 -3.69
CA LEU A 145 5.26 -2.81 -4.03
C LEU A 145 3.89 -2.69 -3.36
N LEU A 146 3.22 -3.83 -3.10
CA LEU A 146 1.96 -3.88 -2.37
C LEU A 146 2.27 -3.92 -0.86
N ASP A 147 2.74 -2.78 -0.33
CA ASP A 147 3.22 -2.67 1.05
C ASP A 147 2.15 -3.11 2.07
N ASN A 148 2.43 -4.19 2.78
CA ASN A 148 1.60 -4.70 3.88
C ASN A 148 1.94 -4.06 5.23
N SER A 149 2.76 -3.00 5.27
CA SER A 149 3.13 -2.31 6.53
C SER A 149 1.93 -1.67 7.21
N ALA A 150 0.88 -1.37 6.46
CA ALA A 150 -0.41 -1.03 7.00
C ALA A 150 -0.92 -2.16 7.91
N PHE A 151 -1.44 -1.77 9.08
CA PHE A 151 -1.93 -2.72 10.09
C PHE A 151 -0.85 -3.69 10.61
N GLN A 152 0.41 -3.24 10.68
CA GLN A 152 1.53 -4.03 11.24
C GLN A 152 1.77 -5.35 10.49
N GLY A 153 1.54 -5.37 9.18
CA GLY A 153 1.72 -6.57 8.36
C GLY A 153 0.60 -7.61 8.50
N ASN A 154 -0.55 -7.26 9.09
CA ASN A 154 -1.67 -8.19 9.27
C ASN A 154 -2.77 -8.04 8.18
N ALA A 155 -2.56 -7.20 7.18
CA ALA A 155 -3.45 -7.10 6.04
C ALA A 155 -3.06 -8.13 4.97
N SER A 156 -4.04 -8.82 4.38
CA SER A 156 -3.84 -9.64 3.19
C SER A 156 -4.38 -8.88 1.99
N ASN A 157 -3.56 -8.70 0.95
CA ASN A 157 -3.94 -8.03 -0.28
C ASN A 157 -3.96 -9.01 -1.43
N TYR A 158 -4.98 -8.90 -2.28
CA TYR A 158 -5.12 -9.71 -3.48
C TYR A 158 -5.36 -8.82 -4.69
N VAL A 159 -4.91 -9.24 -5.84
CA VAL A 159 -5.36 -8.73 -7.13
C VAL A 159 -6.02 -9.87 -7.86
N ILE A 160 -7.23 -9.67 -8.34
CA ILE A 160 -8.02 -10.71 -8.97
C ILE A 160 -8.51 -10.30 -10.36
N TYR A 161 -8.73 -11.29 -11.22
CA TYR A 161 -9.50 -11.13 -12.46
C TYR A 161 -11.00 -10.95 -12.15
N PRO A 162 -11.80 -10.45 -13.10
CA PRO A 162 -13.26 -10.34 -12.95
C PRO A 162 -13.97 -11.63 -12.55
N ASP A 163 -13.42 -12.79 -12.91
CA ASP A 163 -13.93 -14.12 -12.56
C ASP A 163 -13.47 -14.64 -11.19
N GLY A 164 -12.78 -13.83 -10.42
CA GLY A 164 -12.29 -14.14 -9.08
C GLY A 164 -10.95 -14.89 -9.03
N ARG A 165 -10.39 -15.30 -10.17
CA ARG A 165 -9.05 -15.93 -10.20
C ARG A 165 -7.99 -14.94 -9.69
N VAL A 166 -7.09 -15.44 -8.84
CA VAL A 166 -6.06 -14.61 -8.21
C VAL A 166 -4.90 -14.39 -9.17
N VAL A 167 -4.56 -13.12 -9.40
CA VAL A 167 -3.39 -12.67 -10.15
C VAL A 167 -2.18 -12.52 -9.22
N ILE A 168 -2.38 -11.86 -8.09
CA ILE A 168 -1.37 -11.58 -7.07
C ILE A 168 -1.96 -11.92 -5.71
N ASP A 169 -1.27 -12.75 -4.94
CA ASP A 169 -1.58 -13.12 -3.57
C ASP A 169 -0.48 -12.60 -2.64
N ASN A 170 -0.79 -11.56 -1.87
CA ASN A 170 0.05 -11.03 -0.80
C ASN A 170 -0.61 -11.29 0.57
N SER A 171 -1.03 -12.53 0.79
CA SER A 171 -1.64 -12.93 2.06
C SER A 171 -0.59 -13.16 3.16
N VAL A 172 -0.93 -12.73 4.38
CA VAL A 172 -0.08 -12.91 5.57
C VAL A 172 -0.02 -14.38 5.99
N ASN A 173 -1.10 -15.12 5.80
CA ASN A 173 -1.20 -16.55 6.10
C ASN A 173 -1.00 -17.39 4.84
N ARG A 174 0.24 -17.61 4.43
CA ARG A 174 0.61 -18.45 3.27
C ARG A 174 0.38 -19.96 3.47
N LYS A 175 -0.44 -20.38 4.44
CA LYS A 175 -0.69 -21.81 4.66
C LYS A 175 -1.47 -22.47 3.52
N GLU A 176 -2.32 -21.69 2.83
CA GLU A 176 -3.11 -22.15 1.69
C GLU A 176 -3.07 -21.09 0.60
N THR A 177 -2.74 -21.50 -0.63
CA THR A 177 -2.76 -20.61 -1.79
C THR A 177 -4.19 -20.43 -2.26
N VAL A 178 -4.66 -19.19 -2.33
CA VAL A 178 -5.99 -18.87 -2.86
C VAL A 178 -5.90 -18.76 -4.38
N TYR A 179 -6.46 -19.70 -5.09
CA TYR A 179 -6.50 -19.70 -6.57
C TYR A 179 -7.66 -18.87 -7.11
N ASN A 180 -8.80 -18.89 -6.41
CA ASN A 180 -9.99 -18.12 -6.78
C ASN A 180 -10.64 -17.55 -5.52
N PHE A 181 -10.71 -16.22 -5.45
CA PHE A 181 -11.19 -15.50 -4.27
C PHE A 181 -12.71 -15.67 -4.07
N ILE A 182 -13.49 -15.72 -5.17
CA ILE A 182 -14.95 -15.92 -5.11
C ILE A 182 -15.27 -17.33 -4.60
N ALA A 183 -14.53 -18.35 -5.08
CA ALA A 183 -14.68 -19.71 -4.57
C ALA A 183 -14.32 -19.78 -3.07
N MET A 184 -13.24 -19.13 -2.65
CA MET A 184 -12.89 -19.04 -1.23
C MET A 184 -13.99 -18.38 -0.39
N LEU A 185 -14.60 -17.30 -0.87
CA LEU A 185 -15.76 -16.69 -0.17
C LEU A 185 -16.93 -17.64 -0.05
N ARG A 186 -17.23 -18.41 -1.11
CA ARG A 186 -18.34 -19.38 -1.12
C ARG A 186 -18.11 -20.51 -0.12
N ASP A 187 -16.89 -21.00 -0.02
CA ASP A 187 -16.57 -22.16 0.80
C ASP A 187 -16.37 -21.81 2.29
N TYR A 188 -15.89 -20.62 2.59
CA TYR A 188 -15.40 -20.28 3.94
C TYR A 188 -16.06 -19.05 4.58
N SER A 189 -16.87 -18.26 3.84
CA SER A 189 -17.49 -17.06 4.42
C SER A 189 -18.90 -17.32 4.94
N ASP A 190 -19.41 -16.38 5.73
CA ASP A 190 -20.80 -16.31 6.20
C ASP A 190 -21.74 -15.59 5.21
N LEU A 191 -21.26 -15.30 4.00
CA LEU A 191 -22.04 -14.62 2.99
C LEU A 191 -23.05 -15.57 2.33
N SER A 192 -24.24 -15.07 2.07
CA SER A 192 -25.23 -15.78 1.25
C SER A 192 -24.80 -15.79 -0.22
N GLU A 193 -25.28 -16.78 -0.99
CA GLU A 193 -25.01 -16.86 -2.44
C GLU A 193 -25.38 -15.56 -3.18
N GLY A 194 -26.50 -14.91 -2.79
CA GLY A 194 -26.90 -13.64 -3.36
C GLY A 194 -25.88 -12.50 -3.10
N GLN A 195 -25.26 -12.48 -1.93
CA GLN A 195 -24.20 -11.51 -1.60
C GLN A 195 -22.92 -11.82 -2.37
N ILE A 196 -22.59 -13.09 -2.55
CA ILE A 196 -21.41 -13.51 -3.34
C ILE A 196 -21.60 -13.14 -4.82
N LEU A 197 -22.78 -13.34 -5.38
CA LEU A 197 -23.11 -12.93 -6.74
C LEU A 197 -23.02 -11.39 -6.89
N ALA A 198 -23.55 -10.63 -5.94
CA ALA A 198 -23.44 -9.17 -5.96
C ALA A 198 -21.99 -8.69 -5.90
N LEU A 199 -21.13 -9.36 -5.11
CA LEU A 199 -19.69 -9.07 -5.07
C LEU A 199 -19.01 -9.44 -6.39
N SER A 200 -19.34 -10.59 -6.97
CA SER A 200 -18.81 -11.01 -8.27
C SER A 200 -19.16 -10.00 -9.37
N ASP A 201 -20.39 -9.50 -9.38
CA ASP A 201 -20.82 -8.45 -10.31
C ASP A 201 -20.07 -7.13 -10.07
N ALA A 202 -19.88 -6.75 -8.80
CA ALA A 202 -19.12 -5.56 -8.42
C ALA A 202 -17.66 -5.66 -8.91
N PHE A 203 -17.03 -6.82 -8.75
CA PHE A 203 -15.65 -7.06 -9.24
C PHE A 203 -15.60 -7.01 -10.79
N ALA A 204 -16.56 -7.62 -11.47
CA ALA A 204 -16.63 -7.59 -12.93
C ALA A 204 -16.85 -6.17 -13.48
N GLN A 205 -17.56 -5.32 -12.75
CA GLN A 205 -17.83 -3.93 -13.12
C GLN A 205 -16.69 -2.96 -12.69
N GLY A 206 -15.66 -3.44 -11.96
CA GLY A 206 -14.61 -2.60 -11.42
C GLY A 206 -15.09 -1.60 -10.37
N SER A 207 -16.14 -1.95 -9.65
CA SER A 207 -16.71 -1.13 -8.57
C SER A 207 -15.79 -1.12 -7.35
N SER A 208 -15.96 -0.11 -6.48
CA SER A 208 -15.27 -0.01 -5.19
C SER A 208 -16.29 -0.15 -4.06
N GLY A 209 -15.85 -0.70 -2.92
CA GLY A 209 -16.70 -0.83 -1.75
C GLY A 209 -16.01 -1.53 -0.60
N ASN A 210 -16.76 -1.64 0.50
CA ASN A 210 -16.32 -2.35 1.69
C ASN A 210 -17.47 -3.13 2.33
N LEU A 211 -17.12 -4.21 3.01
CA LEU A 211 -18.06 -4.95 3.83
C LEU A 211 -17.33 -5.71 4.93
N ARG A 212 -18.08 -6.06 5.97
CA ARG A 212 -17.59 -6.97 7.01
C ARG A 212 -18.01 -8.40 6.66
N ILE A 213 -17.06 -9.32 6.68
CA ILE A 213 -17.29 -10.75 6.44
C ILE A 213 -16.71 -11.57 7.58
N LYS A 214 -17.17 -12.78 7.72
CA LYS A 214 -16.57 -13.78 8.60
C LYS A 214 -16.01 -14.90 7.74
N LEU A 215 -14.72 -15.20 7.88
CA LEU A 215 -14.06 -16.35 7.25
C LEU A 215 -13.69 -17.35 8.33
N GLY A 216 -14.32 -18.51 8.36
CA GLY A 216 -14.23 -19.46 9.47
C GLY A 216 -14.64 -18.78 10.78
N ASP A 217 -13.76 -18.74 11.77
CA ASP A 217 -14.03 -18.13 13.08
C ASP A 217 -13.58 -16.67 13.20
N THR A 218 -12.97 -16.10 12.17
CA THR A 218 -12.40 -14.75 12.21
C THR A 218 -13.23 -13.77 11.39
N SER A 219 -13.56 -12.62 11.99
CA SER A 219 -14.20 -11.50 11.28
C SER A 219 -13.16 -10.61 10.62
N TYR A 220 -13.42 -10.23 9.37
CA TYR A 220 -12.56 -9.37 8.56
C TYR A 220 -13.34 -8.17 8.03
N TYR A 221 -12.61 -7.10 7.78
CA TYR A 221 -13.02 -6.05 6.85
C TYR A 221 -12.47 -6.44 5.47
N LEU A 222 -13.34 -6.55 4.48
CA LEU A 222 -13.02 -6.66 3.07
C LEU A 222 -13.26 -5.29 2.44
N VAL A 223 -12.22 -4.75 1.84
CA VAL A 223 -12.29 -3.54 1.00
C VAL A 223 -11.86 -3.93 -0.40
N TYR A 224 -12.53 -3.40 -1.42
CA TYR A 224 -12.20 -3.68 -2.80
C TYR A 224 -12.30 -2.43 -3.67
N GLU A 225 -11.45 -2.37 -4.68
CA GLU A 225 -11.36 -1.27 -5.64
C GLU A 225 -11.00 -1.81 -7.02
N GLY A 226 -11.78 -1.46 -8.04
CA GLY A 226 -11.45 -1.77 -9.42
C GLY A 226 -10.16 -1.08 -9.85
N THR A 227 -9.29 -1.80 -10.56
CA THR A 227 -8.08 -1.24 -11.13
C THR A 227 -8.32 -0.82 -12.59
N ALA A 228 -7.57 0.15 -13.08
CA ALA A 228 -7.58 0.50 -14.50
C ALA A 228 -6.79 -0.51 -15.36
N VAL A 229 -6.23 -1.57 -14.73
CA VAL A 229 -5.39 -2.57 -15.39
C VAL A 229 -6.23 -3.80 -15.68
N GLN A 230 -6.42 -4.12 -16.96
CA GLN A 230 -7.06 -5.38 -17.43
C GLN A 230 -8.39 -5.74 -16.74
N SER A 231 -9.15 -4.74 -16.27
CA SER A 231 -10.37 -4.91 -15.47
C SER A 231 -10.17 -5.73 -14.18
N TRP A 232 -8.96 -5.69 -13.59
CA TRP A 232 -8.70 -6.35 -12.33
C TRP A 232 -9.35 -5.61 -11.16
N THR A 233 -9.53 -6.32 -10.06
CA THR A 233 -9.95 -5.73 -8.79
C THR A 233 -8.89 -6.00 -7.74
N MET A 234 -8.51 -4.95 -7.01
CA MET A 234 -7.65 -5.05 -5.84
C MET A 234 -8.49 -5.23 -4.60
N LEU A 235 -8.11 -6.16 -3.73
CA LEU A 235 -8.80 -6.51 -2.50
C LEU A 235 -7.87 -6.35 -1.31
N GLY A 236 -8.39 -5.81 -0.21
CA GLY A 236 -7.74 -5.77 1.10
C GLY A 236 -8.58 -6.51 2.13
N LEU A 237 -7.97 -7.43 2.86
CA LEU A 237 -8.60 -8.23 3.92
C LEU A 237 -7.85 -8.02 5.21
N VAL A 238 -8.53 -7.44 6.23
CA VAL A 238 -7.90 -7.15 7.51
C VAL A 238 -8.74 -7.69 8.65
N PRO A 239 -8.17 -8.48 9.58
CA PRO A 239 -8.91 -8.95 10.75
C PRO A 239 -9.42 -7.78 11.58
N VAL A 240 -10.71 -7.81 11.94
CA VAL A 240 -11.36 -6.76 12.76
C VAL A 240 -10.61 -6.51 14.08
N ARG A 241 -10.09 -7.57 14.70
CA ARG A 241 -9.30 -7.49 15.95
C ARG A 241 -8.04 -6.63 15.80
N VAL A 242 -7.39 -6.66 14.63
CA VAL A 242 -6.15 -5.91 14.36
C VAL A 242 -6.44 -4.43 14.21
N VAL A 243 -7.51 -4.11 13.53
CA VAL A 243 -7.99 -2.74 13.34
C VAL A 243 -8.34 -2.12 14.69
N ASN A 244 -9.12 -2.82 15.51
CA ASN A 244 -9.50 -2.35 16.84
C ASN A 244 -8.27 -2.15 17.75
N ALA A 245 -7.34 -3.08 17.78
CA ALA A 245 -6.12 -2.98 18.58
C ALA A 245 -5.21 -1.81 18.14
N SER A 246 -5.20 -1.47 16.88
CA SER A 246 -4.45 -0.31 16.36
C SER A 246 -5.08 1.01 16.79
N LEU A 247 -6.40 1.08 16.79
CA LEU A 247 -7.15 2.26 17.27
C LEU A 247 -6.98 2.45 18.78
N ASP A 248 -7.06 1.40 19.57
CA ASP A 248 -6.87 1.46 21.03
C ASP A 248 -5.48 2.03 21.38
N LYS A 249 -4.44 1.64 20.66
CA LYS A 249 -3.08 2.20 20.82
C LYS A 249 -3.00 3.68 20.48
N LEU A 250 -3.67 4.12 19.42
CA LEU A 250 -3.73 5.53 19.02
C LEU A 250 -4.46 6.36 20.08
N TRP A 251 -5.61 5.89 20.56
CA TRP A 251 -6.37 6.54 21.62
C TRP A 251 -5.56 6.67 22.91
N LEU A 252 -4.86 5.62 23.31
CA LEU A 252 -4.01 5.63 24.50
C LEU A 252 -2.87 6.66 24.38
N ARG A 253 -2.19 6.73 23.22
CA ARG A 253 -1.14 7.73 22.96
C ARG A 253 -1.69 9.15 22.97
N THR A 254 -2.83 9.38 22.34
CA THR A 254 -3.48 10.70 22.32
C THR A 254 -3.88 11.12 23.73
N ALA A 255 -4.48 10.21 24.52
CA ALA A 255 -4.83 10.48 25.91
C ALA A 255 -3.60 10.81 26.76
N GLN A 256 -2.48 10.11 26.58
CA GLN A 256 -1.22 10.41 27.28
C GLN A 256 -0.66 11.79 26.94
N ILE A 257 -0.71 12.19 25.67
CA ILE A 257 -0.27 13.52 25.22
C ILE A 257 -1.15 14.61 25.83
N VAL A 258 -2.47 14.45 25.78
CA VAL A 258 -3.44 15.40 26.36
C VAL A 258 -3.23 15.52 27.88
N ALA A 259 -3.10 14.40 28.56
CA ALA A 259 -2.82 14.37 30.00
C ALA A 259 -1.49 15.09 30.34
N GLY A 260 -0.44 14.84 29.56
CA GLY A 260 0.86 15.50 29.72
C GLY A 260 0.78 17.02 29.55
N ILE A 261 0.07 17.50 28.53
CA ILE A 261 -0.16 18.94 28.30
C ILE A 261 -0.96 19.55 29.46
N THR A 262 -2.02 18.87 29.92
CA THR A 262 -2.86 19.36 31.03
C THR A 262 -2.06 19.49 32.32
N VAL A 263 -1.26 18.49 32.68
CA VAL A 263 -0.38 18.50 33.86
C VAL A 263 0.67 19.60 33.71
N GLY A 264 1.30 19.75 32.54
CA GLY A 264 2.27 20.81 32.26
C GLY A 264 1.67 22.23 32.44
N MET A 265 0.46 22.43 31.92
CA MET A 265 -0.24 23.72 32.14
C MET A 265 -0.57 23.98 33.61
N ALA A 266 -1.03 22.95 34.33
CA ALA A 266 -1.33 23.09 35.76
C ALA A 266 -0.07 23.47 36.57
N VAL A 267 1.06 22.81 36.29
CA VAL A 267 2.35 23.15 36.92
C VAL A 267 2.78 24.59 36.60
N LEU A 268 2.63 25.02 35.36
CA LEU A 268 2.97 26.38 34.93
C LEU A 268 2.11 27.43 35.64
N VAL A 269 0.81 27.18 35.77
CA VAL A 269 -0.11 28.07 36.51
C VAL A 269 0.28 28.15 38.00
N ILE A 270 0.61 27.03 38.63
CA ILE A 270 1.05 26.99 40.03
C ILE A 270 2.35 27.78 40.20
N LEU A 271 3.33 27.62 39.31
CA LEU A 271 4.57 28.37 39.34
C LEU A 271 4.35 29.88 39.18
N LEU A 272 3.45 30.29 38.31
CA LEU A 272 3.08 31.71 38.16
C LEU A 272 2.43 32.29 39.42
N ILE A 273 1.51 31.52 40.06
CA ILE A 273 0.87 31.93 41.32
C ILE A 273 1.92 32.03 42.42
N VAL A 274 2.77 31.07 42.61
CA VAL A 274 3.87 31.08 43.61
C VAL A 274 4.81 32.27 43.38
N ARG A 275 5.23 32.50 42.14
CA ARG A 275 6.10 33.64 41.79
C ARG A 275 5.42 34.99 42.10
N ARG A 276 4.14 35.13 41.81
CA ARG A 276 3.38 36.32 42.08
C ARG A 276 3.18 36.52 43.58
N SER A 277 2.93 35.46 44.33
CA SER A 277 2.82 35.50 45.81
C SER A 277 4.13 35.92 46.46
N HIS A 278 5.27 35.36 46.02
CA HIS A 278 6.58 35.74 46.51
C HIS A 278 6.91 37.21 46.23
N THR A 279 6.58 37.75 45.09
CA THR A 279 6.81 39.15 44.76
C THR A 279 5.93 40.06 45.62
N THR A 280 4.69 39.68 45.90
CA THR A 280 3.77 40.45 46.75
C THR A 280 4.21 40.41 48.22
N LEU A 281 4.67 39.28 48.73
CA LEU A 281 5.21 39.12 50.07
C LEU A 281 6.48 39.97 50.28
N ARG A 282 7.41 39.98 49.32
CA ARG A 282 8.62 40.81 49.37
C ARG A 282 8.27 42.31 49.43
N ARG A 283 7.29 42.78 48.63
CA ARG A 283 6.81 44.18 48.67
C ARG A 283 6.25 44.53 50.02
N LYS A 284 5.39 43.68 50.60
CA LYS A 284 4.80 43.91 51.93
C LYS A 284 5.86 43.93 53.04
N ASN A 285 6.80 43.00 53.01
CA ASN A 285 7.91 42.99 53.98
C ASN A 285 8.81 44.24 53.91
N THR A 286 9.08 44.74 52.70
CA THR A 286 9.84 45.99 52.51
C THR A 286 9.06 47.21 53.04
N GLU A 287 7.75 47.25 52.84
CA GLU A 287 6.87 48.32 53.34
C GLU A 287 6.77 48.31 54.87
N ILE A 288 6.67 47.13 55.47
CA ILE A 288 6.67 46.97 56.96
C ILE A 288 8.03 47.39 57.54
N SER A 289 9.13 46.94 56.93
CA SER A 289 10.49 47.33 57.40
C SER A 289 10.70 48.83 57.28
N TYR A 290 10.23 49.50 56.26
CA TYR A 290 10.31 50.94 56.06
C TYR A 290 9.45 51.70 57.11
N ARG A 291 8.28 51.19 57.45
CA ARG A 291 7.42 51.78 58.51
C ARG A 291 8.05 51.61 59.88
N ASP A 292 8.66 50.47 60.20
CA ASP A 292 9.35 50.24 61.46
C ASP A 292 10.58 51.17 61.64
N GLU A 293 11.30 51.41 60.53
CA GLU A 293 12.45 52.35 60.53
C GLU A 293 12.02 53.80 60.73
N LEU A 294 10.88 54.21 60.13
CA LEU A 294 10.22 55.49 60.33
C LEU A 294 9.73 55.68 61.78
N PHE A 295 9.10 54.66 62.33
CA PHE A 295 8.65 54.69 63.77
C PHE A 295 9.81 54.79 64.68
N LYS A 296 10.96 54.09 64.46
CA LYS A 296 12.19 54.19 65.27
C LYS A 296 12.85 55.59 65.22
N LYS A 297 12.89 56.20 64.02
CA LYS A 297 13.38 57.56 63.84
C LYS A 297 12.46 58.62 64.50
N LEU A 298 11.19 58.45 64.47
CA LEU A 298 10.22 59.34 65.15
C LEU A 298 10.26 59.17 66.66
N SER A 299 10.39 57.98 67.19
CA SER A 299 10.57 57.71 68.60
C SER A 299 11.84 58.34 69.20
N LEU A 300 13.00 58.22 68.47
CA LEU A 300 14.24 58.82 68.88
C LEU A 300 14.22 60.34 68.87
N ASN A 301 13.48 61.02 67.97
CA ASN A 301 13.30 62.46 67.93
C ASN A 301 12.31 63.00 68.96
N VAL A 302 11.46 62.19 69.57
CA VAL A 302 10.54 62.62 70.64
C VAL A 302 11.25 62.64 71.99
N ASP A 303 12.20 61.75 72.22
CA ASP A 303 12.98 61.77 73.44
C ASP A 303 13.94 62.99 73.57
N ASP A 304 14.37 63.61 72.44
CA ASP A 304 15.18 64.80 72.42
C ASP A 304 14.44 66.17 72.66
N VAL A 305 13.12 66.12 72.68
CA VAL A 305 12.22 67.31 72.83
C VAL A 305 11.74 67.49 74.29
N PHE A 306 12.00 66.53 75.18
CA PHE A 306 11.51 66.54 76.57
C PHE A 306 12.64 66.58 77.62
N LEU A 307 13.86 67.08 77.28
CA LEU A 307 14.91 67.40 78.23
C LEU A 307 15.10 68.92 78.35
#